data_344d221e592d2d4c1aa9b80a5a1621e7
#
_entry.id   344d221e592d2d4c1aa9b80a5a1621e7
#
_cell.length_a   1.000
_cell.length_b   1.000
_cell.length_c   1.000
_cell.angle_alpha   90.00
_cell.angle_beta   90.00
_cell.angle_gamma   90.00
#
_symmetry.space_group_name_H-M   'P 1'
#
loop_
_entity.id
_entity.type
_entity.pdbx_description
1 polymer ?
#
loop_
_entity_poly.entity_id
_entity_poly.type
_entity_poly.pdbx_seq_one_letter_code
_entity_poly.pdbx_strand_id
1 'polypeptide(L)'
;QAQERIRKIEQIKSELVILPEGHKHIDFKFPDPPRSGDMVVSLENASKSYDDKTIYENLDVKLYRGDHVALVGPNGAGKSTLMKMLAGIEPLSSGTRDLGTNVGIAYYAQHALEGMNENNSVLQEIDTVTPKWTVPQQRSLLGAFLFSDNDAIEKKVRVLSGG
;
A
#
# COMPACT_ATOMS: atom_id res chain seq x y z
N GLN A 1 -29.49 41.08 32.78
CA GLN A 1 -29.63 39.61 32.84
C GLN A 1 -29.71 38.95 31.47
N ALA A 2 -30.54 39.41 30.49
CA ALA A 2 -30.64 38.80 29.16
C ALA A 2 -29.34 38.96 28.33
N GLN A 3 -28.79 40.17 28.31
CA GLN A 3 -27.53 40.48 27.60
C GLN A 3 -26.30 39.77 28.19
N GLU A 4 -26.29 39.53 29.47
CA GLU A 4 -25.21 38.79 30.15
C GLU A 4 -25.24 37.30 29.82
N ARG A 5 -26.43 36.72 29.67
CA ARG A 5 -26.62 35.35 29.20
C ARG A 5 -26.22 35.19 27.74
N ILE A 6 -26.48 36.16 26.88
CA ILE A 6 -26.06 36.14 25.47
C ILE A 6 -24.52 36.16 25.37
N ARG A 7 -23.87 37.06 26.09
CA ARG A 7 -22.38 37.13 26.15
C ARG A 7 -21.76 35.82 26.63
N LYS A 8 -22.36 35.18 27.65
CA LYS A 8 -21.88 33.90 28.17
C LYS A 8 -22.08 32.74 27.17
N ILE A 9 -23.16 32.75 26.39
CA ILE A 9 -23.40 31.81 25.31
C ILE A 9 -22.40 32.02 24.17
N GLU A 10 -22.06 33.23 23.78
CA GLU A 10 -21.08 33.55 22.76
C GLU A 10 -19.68 33.15 23.20
N GLN A 11 -19.32 33.37 24.47
CA GLN A 11 -18.05 32.91 25.03
C GLN A 11 -17.94 31.38 25.02
N ILE A 12 -18.98 30.67 25.47
CA ILE A 12 -19.02 29.19 25.43
C ILE A 12 -18.93 28.69 23.98
N LYS A 13 -19.58 29.35 23.03
CA LYS A 13 -19.49 28.98 21.60
C LYS A 13 -18.07 29.18 21.03
N SER A 14 -17.33 30.21 21.49
CA SER A 14 -15.95 30.43 21.07
C SER A 14 -14.95 29.48 21.70
N GLU A 15 -15.29 28.91 22.87
CA GLU A 15 -14.49 27.91 23.60
C GLU A 15 -14.88 26.46 23.23
N LEU A 16 -15.96 26.26 22.48
CA LEU A 16 -16.38 24.95 21.99
C LEU A 16 -15.32 24.42 21.01
N VAL A 17 -14.52 23.47 21.46
CA VAL A 17 -13.71 22.64 20.58
C VAL A 17 -14.69 21.83 19.72
N ILE A 18 -14.86 22.26 18.47
CA ILE A 18 -15.58 21.45 17.47
C ILE A 18 -14.71 20.21 17.28
N LEU A 19 -15.12 19.09 17.89
CA LEU A 19 -14.50 17.82 17.61
C LEU A 19 -14.61 17.59 16.11
N PRO A 20 -13.52 17.26 15.42
CA PRO A 20 -13.59 16.93 14.01
C PRO A 20 -14.66 15.85 13.82
N GLU A 21 -15.50 16.00 12.79
CA GLU A 21 -16.45 14.96 12.39
C GLU A 21 -15.72 13.63 12.39
N GLY A 22 -16.32 12.62 13.04
CA GLY A 22 -15.68 11.33 13.29
C GLY A 22 -14.99 10.83 12.04
N HIS A 23 -13.75 10.35 12.19
CA HIS A 23 -12.92 9.89 11.08
C HIS A 23 -13.75 8.96 10.20
N LYS A 24 -13.92 9.33 8.92
CA LYS A 24 -14.49 8.43 7.92
C LYS A 24 -13.62 7.20 7.87
N HIS A 25 -14.17 6.04 8.15
CA HIS A 25 -13.46 4.78 8.07
C HIS A 25 -13.49 4.29 6.62
N ILE A 26 -12.35 3.79 6.16
CA ILE A 26 -12.29 3.06 4.89
C ILE A 26 -12.96 1.71 5.14
N ASP A 27 -14.08 1.46 4.46
CA ASP A 27 -14.79 0.17 4.50
C ASP A 27 -14.49 -0.59 3.21
N PHE A 28 -13.38 -1.31 3.22
CA PHE A 28 -12.95 -2.11 2.09
C PHE A 28 -12.51 -3.50 2.56
N LYS A 29 -13.05 -4.53 1.92
CA LYS A 29 -12.63 -5.92 2.11
C LYS A 29 -11.98 -6.44 0.83
N PHE A 30 -10.73 -6.89 0.92
CA PHE A 30 -10.11 -7.59 -0.19
C PHE A 30 -10.89 -8.88 -0.49
N PRO A 31 -11.08 -9.23 -1.77
CA PRO A 31 -11.65 -10.53 -2.11
C PRO A 31 -10.76 -11.64 -1.54
N ASP A 32 -11.39 -12.73 -1.09
CA ASP A 32 -10.65 -13.86 -0.56
C ASP A 32 -9.81 -14.48 -1.68
N PRO A 33 -8.48 -14.59 -1.51
CA PRO A 33 -7.62 -15.19 -2.53
C PRO A 33 -7.87 -16.71 -2.62
N PRO A 34 -7.55 -17.34 -3.74
CA PRO A 34 -7.55 -18.80 -3.82
C PRO A 34 -6.59 -19.37 -2.78
N ARG A 35 -6.97 -20.53 -2.22
CA ARG A 35 -6.14 -21.19 -1.20
C ARG A 35 -4.79 -21.59 -1.81
N SER A 36 -3.71 -21.03 -1.28
CA SER A 36 -2.34 -21.40 -1.66
C SER A 36 -1.93 -22.76 -1.10
N GLY A 37 -0.86 -23.33 -1.64
CA GLY A 37 -0.12 -24.42 -1.00
C GLY A 37 0.43 -24.01 0.39
N ASP A 38 1.02 -24.96 1.13
CA ASP A 38 1.58 -24.68 2.46
C ASP A 38 2.84 -23.84 2.36
N MET A 39 3.77 -24.19 1.45
CA MET A 39 4.90 -23.32 1.12
C MET A 39 4.41 -22.21 0.18
N VAL A 40 4.75 -20.99 0.51
CA VAL A 40 4.37 -19.78 -0.24
C VAL A 40 5.51 -19.37 -1.17
N VAL A 41 6.72 -19.23 -0.64
CA VAL A 41 7.90 -18.89 -1.41
C VAL A 41 9.14 -19.45 -0.74
N SER A 42 10.10 -19.92 -1.54
CA SER A 42 11.43 -20.30 -1.07
C SER A 42 12.52 -19.61 -1.87
N LEU A 43 13.61 -19.30 -1.19
CA LEU A 43 14.90 -18.98 -1.76
C LEU A 43 15.86 -20.08 -1.35
N GLU A 44 16.63 -20.63 -2.29
CA GLU A 44 17.63 -21.66 -2.01
C GLU A 44 18.99 -21.26 -2.62
N ASN A 45 20.01 -21.22 -1.76
CA ASN A 45 21.36 -20.75 -2.08
C ASN A 45 21.34 -19.39 -2.80
N ALA A 46 20.40 -18.54 -2.44
CA ALA A 46 20.14 -17.27 -3.11
C ALA A 46 21.24 -16.25 -2.78
N SER A 47 21.83 -15.68 -3.81
CA SER A 47 22.80 -14.60 -3.65
C SER A 47 22.34 -13.38 -4.45
N LYS A 48 22.69 -12.21 -3.94
CA LYS A 48 22.43 -10.93 -4.61
C LYS A 48 23.60 -9.98 -4.43
N SER A 49 24.09 -9.49 -5.55
CA SER A 49 25.11 -8.43 -5.60
C SER A 49 24.64 -7.31 -6.52
N TYR A 50 25.08 -6.11 -6.23
CA TYR A 50 24.99 -4.94 -7.10
C TYR A 50 26.43 -4.47 -7.35
N ASP A 51 26.85 -4.51 -8.59
CA ASP A 51 28.24 -4.28 -8.99
C ASP A 51 29.20 -5.09 -8.10
N ASP A 52 30.10 -4.43 -7.38
CA ASP A 52 31.07 -5.07 -6.49
C ASP A 52 30.56 -5.32 -5.07
N LYS A 53 29.31 -4.92 -4.76
CA LYS A 53 28.76 -5.05 -3.41
C LYS A 53 27.83 -6.25 -3.29
N THR A 54 28.26 -7.28 -2.57
CA THR A 54 27.41 -8.41 -2.18
C THR A 54 26.47 -8.00 -1.05
N ILE A 55 25.18 -8.20 -1.23
CA ILE A 55 24.14 -7.95 -0.23
C ILE A 55 23.76 -9.23 0.51
N TYR A 56 23.59 -10.32 -0.23
CA TYR A 56 23.32 -11.65 0.29
C TYR A 56 24.16 -12.69 -0.41
N GLU A 57 24.60 -13.67 0.35
CA GLU A 57 25.37 -14.80 -0.12
C GLU A 57 24.81 -16.09 0.47
N ASN A 58 24.46 -17.05 -0.41
CA ASN A 58 23.93 -18.38 -0.05
C ASN A 58 22.78 -18.33 0.97
N LEU A 59 21.82 -17.43 0.76
CA LEU A 59 20.68 -17.24 1.64
C LEU A 59 19.60 -18.30 1.35
N ASP A 60 19.19 -19.01 2.40
CA ASP A 60 18.05 -19.91 2.38
C ASP A 60 16.91 -19.34 3.21
N VAL A 61 15.73 -19.17 2.59
CA VAL A 61 14.51 -18.67 3.25
C VAL A 61 13.33 -19.47 2.75
N LYS A 62 12.44 -19.88 3.65
CA LYS A 62 11.15 -20.50 3.31
C LYS A 62 10.05 -19.82 4.10
N LEU A 63 9.01 -19.39 3.39
CA LEU A 63 7.81 -18.80 3.99
C LEU A 63 6.61 -19.73 3.75
N TYR A 64 5.82 -19.90 4.77
CA TYR A 64 4.65 -20.76 4.76
C TYR A 64 3.36 -19.95 4.89
N ARG A 65 2.27 -20.54 4.47
CA ARG A 65 0.94 -19.92 4.57
C ARG A 65 0.60 -19.62 6.03
N GLY A 66 0.22 -18.36 6.28
CA GLY A 66 -0.09 -17.86 7.62
C GLY A 66 1.10 -17.22 8.33
N ASP A 67 2.31 -17.29 7.78
CA ASP A 67 3.46 -16.60 8.36
C ASP A 67 3.29 -15.08 8.33
N HIS A 68 3.65 -14.43 9.42
CA HIS A 68 3.78 -12.98 9.55
C HIS A 68 5.22 -12.67 9.91
N VAL A 69 5.98 -12.18 8.93
CA VAL A 69 7.42 -11.98 9.08
C VAL A 69 7.77 -10.51 9.06
N ALA A 70 8.55 -10.05 10.03
CA ALA A 70 9.09 -8.70 10.07
C ALA A 70 10.60 -8.73 9.83
N LEU A 71 11.07 -7.91 8.89
CA LEU A 71 12.50 -7.72 8.62
C LEU A 71 13.03 -6.54 9.44
N VAL A 72 13.90 -6.82 10.40
CA VAL A 72 14.48 -5.84 11.31
C VAL A 72 15.98 -5.70 11.06
N GLY A 73 16.47 -4.48 11.10
CA GLY A 73 17.91 -4.19 10.91
C GLY A 73 18.17 -2.73 10.53
N PRO A 74 19.42 -2.29 10.52
CA PRO A 74 19.81 -0.92 10.18
C PRO A 74 19.49 -0.59 8.71
N ASN A 75 19.52 0.70 8.38
CA ASN A 75 19.37 1.14 6.99
C ASN A 75 20.56 0.59 6.16
N GLY A 76 20.27 0.15 4.94
CA GLY A 76 21.27 -0.45 4.06
C GLY A 76 21.58 -1.94 4.33
N ALA A 77 20.93 -2.59 5.32
CA ALA A 77 21.12 -4.02 5.62
C ALA A 77 20.50 -4.99 4.57
N GLY A 78 19.95 -4.48 3.49
CA GLY A 78 19.39 -5.32 2.42
C GLY A 78 17.90 -5.70 2.58
N LYS A 79 17.20 -5.20 3.61
CA LYS A 79 15.78 -5.55 3.86
C LYS A 79 14.88 -5.41 2.63
N SER A 80 14.95 -4.26 1.97
CA SER A 80 14.16 -4.01 0.76
C SER A 80 14.58 -4.89 -0.41
N THR A 81 15.87 -5.23 -0.51
CA THR A 81 16.39 -6.16 -1.50
C THR A 81 15.81 -7.56 -1.28
N LEU A 82 15.79 -8.06 -0.03
CA LEU A 82 15.21 -9.35 0.29
C LEU A 82 13.71 -9.40 -0.04
N MET A 83 12.95 -8.35 0.32
CA MET A 83 11.53 -8.27 -0.03
C MET A 83 11.31 -8.31 -1.55
N LYS A 84 12.14 -7.58 -2.32
CA LYS A 84 12.08 -7.58 -3.78
C LYS A 84 12.47 -8.93 -4.38
N MET A 85 13.47 -9.61 -3.82
CA MET A 85 13.86 -10.98 -4.21
C MET A 85 12.73 -11.97 -3.95
N LEU A 86 12.12 -11.95 -2.77
CA LEU A 86 10.97 -12.78 -2.42
C LEU A 86 9.76 -12.49 -3.32
N ALA A 87 9.50 -11.22 -3.63
CA ALA A 87 8.44 -10.81 -4.55
C ALA A 87 8.74 -11.15 -6.03
N GLY A 88 9.99 -11.47 -6.38
CA GLY A 88 10.40 -11.71 -7.76
C GLY A 88 10.54 -10.46 -8.63
N ILE A 89 10.58 -9.30 -7.99
CA ILE A 89 10.80 -7.99 -8.66
C ILE A 89 12.29 -7.82 -8.97
N GLU A 90 13.14 -8.27 -8.06
CA GLU A 90 14.58 -8.19 -8.18
C GLU A 90 15.13 -9.58 -8.50
N PRO A 91 15.84 -9.76 -9.63
CA PRO A 91 16.44 -11.05 -9.97
C PRO A 91 17.59 -11.41 -9.02
N LEU A 92 17.75 -12.69 -8.77
CA LEU A 92 18.91 -13.23 -8.03
C LEU A 92 20.16 -13.14 -8.89
N SER A 93 21.33 -12.97 -8.26
CA SER A 93 22.63 -13.15 -8.91
C SER A 93 22.98 -14.63 -9.07
N SER A 94 22.58 -15.47 -8.09
CA SER A 94 22.66 -16.95 -8.14
C SER A 94 21.65 -17.57 -7.19
N GLY A 95 21.47 -18.90 -7.28
CA GLY A 95 20.47 -19.64 -6.51
C GLY A 95 19.11 -19.70 -7.21
N THR A 96 18.10 -20.18 -6.50
CA THR A 96 16.75 -20.34 -7.03
C THR A 96 15.71 -19.65 -6.16
N ARG A 97 14.62 -19.24 -6.79
CA ARG A 97 13.42 -18.75 -6.14
C ARG A 97 12.23 -19.54 -6.66
N ASP A 98 11.53 -20.21 -5.77
CA ASP A 98 10.35 -20.98 -6.09
C ASP A 98 9.11 -20.39 -5.42
N LEU A 99 8.04 -20.31 -6.21
CA LEU A 99 6.74 -19.84 -5.75
C LEU A 99 5.81 -21.03 -5.56
N GLY A 100 5.11 -21.07 -4.45
CA GLY A 100 4.15 -22.12 -4.14
C GLY A 100 2.94 -22.11 -5.07
N THR A 101 2.18 -23.20 -5.06
CA THR A 101 0.98 -23.34 -5.89
C THR A 101 -0.09 -22.34 -5.50
N ASN A 102 -0.74 -21.72 -6.48
CA ASN A 102 -1.81 -20.71 -6.32
C ASN A 102 -1.42 -19.52 -5.45
N VAL A 103 -0.16 -19.13 -5.44
CA VAL A 103 0.31 -17.94 -4.72
C VAL A 103 0.22 -16.72 -5.63
N GLY A 104 -0.55 -15.73 -5.22
CA GLY A 104 -0.52 -14.38 -5.80
C GLY A 104 0.37 -13.47 -4.96
N ILE A 105 1.22 -12.68 -5.62
CA ILE A 105 2.10 -11.74 -4.94
C ILE A 105 1.54 -10.33 -5.10
N ALA A 106 1.45 -9.62 -3.98
CA ALA A 106 1.25 -8.18 -3.96
C ALA A 106 2.46 -7.54 -3.27
N TYR A 107 3.09 -6.57 -3.91
CA TYR A 107 4.22 -5.84 -3.37
C TYR A 107 3.85 -4.36 -3.22
N TYR A 108 3.94 -3.87 -2.00
CA TYR A 108 3.75 -2.46 -1.70
C TYR A 108 5.10 -1.83 -1.38
N ALA A 109 5.58 -0.98 -2.27
CA ALA A 109 6.85 -0.29 -2.10
C ALA A 109 6.72 0.92 -1.15
N GLN A 110 7.82 1.30 -0.51
CA GLN A 110 7.89 2.52 0.30
C GLN A 110 7.58 3.77 -0.52
N HIS A 111 7.91 3.76 -1.81
CA HIS A 111 7.57 4.79 -2.79
C HIS A 111 6.47 4.27 -3.72
N ALA A 112 5.25 4.15 -3.19
CA ALA A 112 4.10 3.61 -3.93
C ALA A 112 3.79 4.37 -5.23
N LEU A 113 4.22 5.63 -5.36
CA LEU A 113 4.00 6.47 -6.54
C LEU A 113 4.93 6.14 -7.72
N GLU A 114 6.05 5.42 -7.51
CA GLU A 114 7.04 5.13 -8.57
C GLU A 114 6.47 4.34 -9.76
N GLY A 115 5.35 3.64 -9.57
CA GLY A 115 4.67 2.88 -10.64
C GLY A 115 3.49 3.61 -11.28
N MET A 116 3.14 4.81 -10.82
CA MET A 116 1.98 5.57 -11.27
C MET A 116 2.38 6.69 -12.21
N ASN A 117 1.49 7.03 -13.15
CA ASN A 117 1.69 8.21 -13.97
C ASN A 117 1.22 9.47 -13.22
N GLU A 118 2.16 10.26 -12.75
CA GLU A 118 1.91 11.49 -11.99
C GLU A 118 0.99 12.50 -12.70
N ASN A 119 0.89 12.43 -14.02
CA ASN A 119 0.05 13.32 -14.83
C ASN A 119 -1.38 12.80 -15.00
N ASN A 120 -1.65 11.55 -14.67
CA ASN A 120 -3.00 11.00 -14.66
C ASN A 120 -3.81 11.56 -13.52
N SER A 121 -5.15 11.66 -13.70
CA SER A 121 -6.04 11.79 -12.55
C SER A 121 -6.17 10.46 -11.81
N VAL A 122 -6.67 10.49 -10.57
CA VAL A 122 -6.93 9.28 -9.78
C VAL A 122 -7.80 8.30 -10.56
N LEU A 123 -8.84 8.79 -11.23
CA LEU A 123 -9.73 7.96 -12.05
C LEU A 123 -8.99 7.36 -13.26
N GLN A 124 -8.17 8.17 -13.94
CA GLN A 124 -7.37 7.69 -15.08
C GLN A 124 -6.37 6.62 -14.65
N GLU A 125 -5.75 6.77 -13.46
CA GLU A 125 -4.80 5.80 -12.96
C GLU A 125 -5.48 4.46 -12.60
N ILE A 126 -6.66 4.50 -11.97
CA ILE A 126 -7.47 3.30 -11.72
C ILE A 126 -7.85 2.61 -13.03
N ASP A 127 -8.20 3.35 -14.08
CA ASP A 127 -8.55 2.79 -15.39
C ASP A 127 -7.41 1.97 -15.99
N THR A 128 -6.15 2.36 -15.77
CA THR A 128 -4.98 1.60 -16.26
C THR A 128 -4.92 0.16 -15.73
N VAL A 129 -5.36 -0.05 -14.48
CA VAL A 129 -5.32 -1.36 -13.80
C VAL A 129 -6.68 -2.07 -13.82
N THR A 130 -7.72 -1.39 -14.23
CA THR A 130 -9.09 -1.93 -14.31
C THR A 130 -9.73 -1.74 -15.69
N PRO A 131 -9.08 -2.10 -16.81
CA PRO A 131 -9.53 -1.74 -18.16
C PRO A 131 -10.86 -2.39 -18.58
N LYS A 132 -11.34 -3.37 -17.82
CA LYS A 132 -12.62 -4.06 -18.06
C LYS A 132 -13.75 -3.54 -17.16
N TRP A 133 -13.45 -2.61 -16.26
CA TRP A 133 -14.45 -2.09 -15.34
C TRP A 133 -15.18 -0.90 -15.96
N THR A 134 -16.44 -0.76 -15.60
CA THR A 134 -17.20 0.43 -15.95
C THR A 134 -16.83 1.59 -15.02
N VAL A 135 -16.99 2.83 -15.49
CA VAL A 135 -16.74 4.03 -14.67
C VAL A 135 -17.48 4.02 -13.33
N PRO A 136 -18.77 3.58 -13.24
CA PRO A 136 -19.44 3.43 -11.96
C PRO A 136 -18.78 2.46 -10.98
N GLN A 137 -18.22 1.34 -11.49
CA GLN A 137 -17.48 0.39 -10.65
C GLN A 137 -16.18 0.98 -10.12
N GLN A 138 -15.42 1.70 -10.99
CA GLN A 138 -14.21 2.39 -10.59
C GLN A 138 -14.51 3.48 -9.54
N ARG A 139 -15.55 4.27 -9.75
CA ARG A 139 -15.99 5.28 -8.78
C ARG A 139 -16.47 4.67 -7.45
N SER A 140 -17.13 3.52 -7.49
CA SER A 140 -17.54 2.80 -6.27
C SER A 140 -16.31 2.35 -5.45
N LEU A 141 -15.28 1.82 -6.13
CA LEU A 141 -14.01 1.49 -5.48
C LEU A 141 -13.36 2.73 -4.86
N LEU A 142 -13.22 3.80 -5.63
CA LEU A 142 -12.61 5.04 -5.15
C LEU A 142 -13.39 5.64 -3.97
N GLY A 143 -14.73 5.57 -3.99
CA GLY A 143 -15.57 5.99 -2.88
C GLY A 143 -15.32 5.21 -1.60
N ALA A 144 -15.07 3.89 -1.68
CA ALA A 144 -14.68 3.08 -0.53
C ALA A 144 -13.34 3.54 0.10
N PHE A 145 -12.46 4.15 -0.70
CA PHE A 145 -11.20 4.77 -0.26
C PHE A 145 -11.32 6.28 -0.01
N LEU A 146 -12.53 6.79 0.19
CA LEU A 146 -12.85 8.19 0.52
C LEU A 146 -12.62 9.21 -0.62
N PHE A 147 -12.37 8.75 -1.83
CA PHE A 147 -12.41 9.59 -3.04
C PHE A 147 -13.86 9.68 -3.54
N SER A 148 -14.74 10.40 -2.82
CA SER A 148 -16.19 10.36 -3.03
C SER A 148 -16.74 11.50 -3.89
N ASP A 149 -15.97 12.57 -4.08
CA ASP A 149 -16.37 13.72 -4.90
C ASP A 149 -15.62 13.79 -6.23
N ASN A 150 -16.18 14.54 -7.18
CA ASN A 150 -15.58 14.68 -8.49
C ASN A 150 -14.20 15.37 -8.42
N ASP A 151 -14.05 16.34 -7.53
CA ASP A 151 -12.78 17.06 -7.39
C ASP A 151 -11.68 16.14 -6.88
N ALA A 152 -11.99 15.21 -5.98
CA ALA A 152 -11.02 14.23 -5.48
C ALA A 152 -10.56 13.27 -6.57
N ILE A 153 -11.48 12.73 -7.38
CA ILE A 153 -11.15 11.73 -8.42
C ILE A 153 -10.48 12.34 -9.65
N GLU A 154 -10.68 13.63 -9.90
CA GLU A 154 -10.04 14.37 -11.02
C GLU A 154 -8.67 14.96 -10.62
N LYS A 155 -8.29 14.94 -9.34
CA LYS A 155 -6.96 15.38 -8.91
C LYS A 155 -5.88 14.55 -9.58
N LYS A 156 -4.79 15.22 -9.95
CA LYS A 156 -3.60 14.57 -10.49
C LYS A 156 -2.88 13.77 -9.40
N VAL A 157 -2.34 12.60 -9.74
CA VAL A 157 -1.58 11.75 -8.82
C VAL A 157 -0.46 12.53 -8.12
N ARG A 158 0.25 13.39 -8.84
CA ARG A 158 1.35 14.22 -8.30
C ARG A 158 0.98 15.17 -7.15
N VAL A 159 -0.31 15.50 -6.97
CA VAL A 159 -0.74 16.42 -5.89
C VAL A 159 -1.29 15.68 -4.67
N LEU A 160 -1.30 14.33 -4.72
CA LEU A 160 -1.68 13.52 -3.58
C LEU A 160 -0.49 13.41 -2.62
N SER A 161 -0.77 13.54 -1.34
CA SER A 161 0.22 13.25 -0.30
C SER A 161 0.35 11.73 -0.12
N GLY A 162 1.52 11.26 0.25
CA GLY A 162 1.80 9.82 0.45
C GLY A 162 1.19 9.20 1.72
N GLY A 163 0.09 9.77 2.22
CA GLY A 163 -0.63 9.28 3.39
C GLY A 163 -2.12 9.40 3.29
#